data_dda90359e990c99c3b91321be63c0734
#
_entry.id   dda90359e990c99c3b91321be63c0734
#
_cell.length_a   1.000
_cell.length_b   1.000
_cell.length_c   1.000
_cell.angle_alpha   90.00
_cell.angle_beta   90.00
_cell.angle_gamma   90.00
#
_symmetry.space_group_name_H-M   'P 1'
#
loop_
_entity.id
_entity.type
_entity.pdbx_description
1 polymer ?
#
loop_
_entity_poly.entity_id
_entity_poly.type
_entity_poly.pdbx_seq_one_letter_code
_entity_poly.pdbx_strand_id
1 'polypeptide(L)'
;NVSTRSLVNGLVEESNFDAAVGLSKLTEQYGAPSWDSMVENSAQINFYPSDVSFDTLHDLTGLNLLDSVGAGLITPDTTKQKASLIKVSDFNAARELCGLEQVTVNDGECLLWSDYATSQPYLTSVAAQQPAISIGDMQLKAQREIATDTIECTSVSTRAFQIVVPDDAVTGKPTMAVFDARIADDMQEEFASFCQALCDRNNAEEDSWPMYMYQNVAGVQANSHNLTALVSYLAMYIGFIMVVACAAILAIQQLSDASDNARRYELIAKLGAPQRMI
;
A
#
# COMPACT_ATOMS: atom_id res chain seq x y z
N ASN A 1 7.87 17.26 -10.08
CA ASN A 1 6.96 16.59 -11.03
C ASN A 1 6.14 15.55 -10.25
N VAL A 2 4.93 15.91 -9.89
CA VAL A 2 3.98 14.98 -9.27
C VAL A 2 3.20 14.36 -10.42
N SER A 3 3.60 13.17 -10.87
CA SER A 3 2.80 12.42 -11.84
C SER A 3 1.50 11.98 -11.16
N THR A 4 0.36 12.42 -11.67
CA THR A 4 -0.94 11.90 -11.30
C THR A 4 -1.10 10.53 -11.95
N ARG A 5 -1.35 9.52 -11.14
CA ARG A 5 -1.64 8.17 -11.60
C ARG A 5 -3.08 7.86 -11.28
N SER A 6 -3.77 7.29 -12.23
CA SER A 6 -5.15 6.84 -12.06
C SER A 6 -5.17 5.32 -12.06
N LEU A 7 -5.77 4.73 -11.05
CA LEU A 7 -5.93 3.30 -10.94
C LEU A 7 -7.32 2.91 -11.46
N VAL A 8 -7.35 2.14 -12.52
CA VAL A 8 -8.56 1.49 -13.01
C VAL A 8 -8.43 0.02 -12.66
N ASN A 9 -9.08 -0.39 -11.58
CA ASN A 9 -9.21 -1.81 -11.26
C ASN A 9 -10.49 -2.31 -11.91
N GLY A 10 -10.37 -3.13 -12.95
CA GLY A 10 -11.49 -3.81 -13.59
C GLY A 10 -11.33 -5.32 -13.46
N LEU A 11 -12.35 -6.03 -13.04
CA LEU A 11 -12.47 -7.46 -13.32
C LEU A 11 -12.59 -7.60 -14.84
N VAL A 12 -11.57 -8.15 -15.46
CA VAL A 12 -11.53 -8.30 -16.91
C VAL A 12 -11.89 -9.72 -17.24
N GLU A 13 -13.11 -9.95 -17.66
CA GLU A 13 -13.54 -11.25 -18.16
C GLU A 13 -13.11 -11.52 -19.61
N GLU A 14 -12.61 -10.49 -20.32
CA GLU A 14 -12.23 -10.58 -21.73
C GLU A 14 -10.69 -10.60 -21.92
N SER A 15 -10.23 -11.47 -22.82
CA SER A 15 -8.80 -11.73 -23.06
C SER A 15 -8.01 -10.59 -23.71
N ASN A 16 -8.67 -9.49 -24.14
CA ASN A 16 -8.05 -8.37 -24.85
C ASN A 16 -8.62 -7.03 -24.36
N PHE A 17 -8.79 -6.88 -23.07
CA PHE A 17 -9.26 -5.63 -22.50
C PHE A 17 -8.17 -4.57 -22.57
N ASP A 18 -8.47 -3.47 -23.24
CA ASP A 18 -7.62 -2.28 -23.31
C ASP A 18 -8.35 -1.12 -22.62
N ALA A 19 -7.87 -0.76 -21.42
CA ALA A 19 -8.48 0.29 -20.62
C ALA A 19 -8.37 1.66 -21.28
N ALA A 20 -7.27 1.97 -21.96
CA ALA A 20 -7.10 3.25 -22.64
C ALA A 20 -8.13 3.42 -23.76
N VAL A 21 -8.31 2.38 -24.60
CA VAL A 21 -9.33 2.38 -25.65
C VAL A 21 -10.75 2.41 -25.08
N GLY A 22 -11.01 1.67 -24.03
CA GLY A 22 -12.30 1.66 -23.39
C GLY A 22 -12.68 3.00 -22.77
N LEU A 23 -11.79 3.58 -21.98
CA LEU A 23 -11.99 4.88 -21.34
C LEU A 23 -12.08 6.03 -22.34
N SER A 24 -11.28 6.01 -23.40
CA SER A 24 -11.33 7.05 -24.44
C SER A 24 -12.70 7.12 -25.13
N LYS A 25 -13.39 6.00 -25.32
CA LYS A 25 -14.74 5.98 -25.89
C LYS A 25 -15.80 6.56 -24.96
N LEU A 26 -15.55 6.56 -23.67
CA LEU A 26 -16.49 7.07 -22.66
C LEU A 26 -16.38 8.58 -22.45
N THR A 27 -15.29 9.24 -22.85
CA THR A 27 -15.11 10.69 -22.64
C THR A 27 -16.23 11.52 -23.20
N GLU A 28 -16.68 11.25 -24.44
CA GLU A 28 -17.80 11.95 -25.06
C GLU A 28 -19.13 11.70 -24.32
N GLN A 29 -19.37 10.46 -23.91
CA GLN A 29 -20.60 10.08 -23.20
C GLN A 29 -20.75 10.81 -21.86
N TYR A 30 -19.63 11.11 -21.20
CA TYR A 30 -19.59 11.79 -19.90
C TYR A 30 -19.33 13.30 -20.01
N GLY A 31 -19.25 13.83 -21.24
CA GLY A 31 -18.99 15.25 -21.48
C GLY A 31 -17.60 15.69 -20.99
N ALA A 32 -16.66 14.76 -20.91
CA ALA A 32 -15.28 15.03 -20.55
C ALA A 32 -14.49 15.57 -21.75
N PRO A 33 -13.36 16.28 -21.54
CA PRO A 33 -12.42 16.61 -22.61
C PRO A 33 -11.95 15.37 -23.36
N SER A 34 -11.40 15.56 -24.57
CA SER A 34 -10.91 14.41 -25.35
C SER A 34 -9.80 13.68 -24.61
N TRP A 35 -9.75 12.36 -24.76
CA TRP A 35 -8.74 11.50 -24.14
C TRP A 35 -7.32 12.01 -24.41
N ASP A 36 -7.01 12.32 -25.68
CA ASP A 36 -5.68 12.78 -26.10
C ASP A 36 -5.28 14.14 -25.50
N SER A 37 -6.25 14.94 -25.05
CA SER A 37 -5.96 16.21 -24.36
C SER A 37 -5.70 16.01 -22.86
N MET A 38 -6.23 14.95 -22.27
CA MET A 38 -6.09 14.67 -20.83
C MET A 38 -4.91 13.77 -20.53
N VAL A 39 -4.65 12.74 -21.35
CA VAL A 39 -3.69 11.68 -21.05
C VAL A 39 -2.45 11.82 -21.92
N GLU A 40 -1.30 12.09 -21.30
CA GLU A 40 -0.01 12.19 -21.97
C GLU A 40 0.61 10.82 -22.24
N ASN A 41 0.53 9.92 -21.29
CA ASN A 41 1.06 8.55 -21.37
C ASN A 41 0.31 7.64 -20.42
N SER A 42 0.24 6.35 -20.74
CA SER A 42 -0.44 5.37 -19.90
C SER A 42 0.21 4.00 -19.98
N ALA A 43 0.00 3.19 -18.96
CA ALA A 43 0.40 1.79 -18.90
C ALA A 43 -0.72 0.97 -18.25
N GLN A 44 -0.87 -0.27 -18.70
CA GLN A 44 -1.79 -1.23 -18.12
C GLN A 44 -1.02 -2.47 -17.67
N ILE A 45 -1.28 -2.90 -16.45
CA ILE A 45 -0.75 -4.14 -15.90
C ILE A 45 -1.90 -5.13 -15.80
N ASN A 46 -1.77 -6.24 -16.49
CA ASN A 46 -2.72 -7.33 -16.42
C ASN A 46 -2.23 -8.38 -15.41
N PHE A 47 -3.11 -8.78 -14.51
CA PHE A 47 -2.83 -9.78 -13.49
C PHE A 47 -3.50 -11.09 -13.84
N TYR A 48 -2.69 -12.13 -13.97
CA TYR A 48 -3.14 -13.47 -14.32
C TYR A 48 -3.10 -14.38 -13.08
N PRO A 49 -4.02 -15.35 -12.97
CA PRO A 49 -4.05 -16.23 -11.81
C PRO A 49 -2.86 -17.16 -11.78
N SER A 50 -2.38 -17.49 -10.57
CA SER A 50 -1.41 -18.57 -10.35
C SER A 50 -1.82 -19.43 -9.16
N ASP A 51 -1.14 -20.55 -8.98
CA ASP A 51 -1.29 -21.41 -7.81
C ASP A 51 -0.15 -21.21 -6.79
N VAL A 52 0.76 -20.27 -7.04
CA VAL A 52 1.92 -19.99 -6.19
C VAL A 52 1.51 -19.12 -5.01
N SER A 53 1.80 -19.56 -3.81
CA SER A 53 1.59 -18.83 -2.56
C SER A 53 2.87 -18.79 -1.72
N PHE A 54 2.84 -18.13 -0.57
CA PHE A 54 3.96 -18.22 0.37
C PHE A 54 4.18 -19.65 0.89
N ASP A 55 3.10 -20.43 1.06
CA ASP A 55 3.21 -21.84 1.43
C ASP A 55 3.95 -22.62 0.34
N THR A 56 3.68 -22.36 -0.94
CA THR A 56 4.42 -22.94 -2.07
C THR A 56 5.92 -22.59 -2.02
N LEU A 57 6.24 -21.31 -1.74
CA LEU A 57 7.64 -20.88 -1.61
C LEU A 57 8.33 -21.50 -0.40
N HIS A 58 7.60 -21.71 0.71
CA HIS A 58 8.08 -22.43 1.87
C HIS A 58 8.45 -23.89 1.51
N ASP A 59 7.55 -24.59 0.83
CA ASP A 59 7.78 -25.99 0.42
C ASP A 59 9.01 -26.14 -0.49
N LEU A 60 9.26 -25.14 -1.35
CA LEU A 60 10.40 -25.15 -2.27
C LEU A 60 11.74 -24.81 -1.60
N THR A 61 11.74 -23.98 -0.56
CA THR A 61 12.96 -23.38 0.01
C THR A 61 13.23 -23.77 1.46
N GLY A 62 12.23 -24.26 2.18
CA GLY A 62 12.29 -24.48 3.62
C GLY A 62 12.28 -23.19 4.47
N LEU A 63 12.17 -22.01 3.83
CA LEU A 63 12.14 -20.73 4.53
C LEU A 63 10.74 -20.45 5.07
N ASN A 64 10.65 -19.98 6.32
CA ASN A 64 9.38 -19.61 6.91
C ASN A 64 9.20 -18.08 6.88
N LEU A 65 8.07 -17.62 6.35
CA LEU A 65 7.71 -16.21 6.30
C LEU A 65 7.69 -15.58 7.70
N LEU A 66 7.20 -16.32 8.71
CA LEU A 66 7.09 -15.84 10.09
C LEU A 66 8.45 -15.57 10.76
N ASP A 67 9.51 -16.23 10.32
CA ASP A 67 10.86 -16.01 10.85
C ASP A 67 11.47 -14.68 10.33
N SER A 68 10.99 -14.20 9.19
CA SER A 68 11.46 -12.96 8.56
C SER A 68 10.61 -11.75 8.91
N VAL A 69 9.39 -11.97 9.40
CA VAL A 69 8.39 -10.93 9.67
C VAL A 69 7.87 -11.13 11.08
N GLY A 70 7.88 -10.10 11.92
CA GLY A 70 7.37 -10.18 13.30
C GLY A 70 5.93 -10.72 13.36
N ALA A 71 5.68 -11.61 14.28
CA ALA A 71 4.42 -12.36 14.49
C ALA A 71 3.22 -11.46 14.83
N GLY A 72 2.74 -10.63 14.04
CA GLY A 72 1.57 -9.76 14.26
C GLY A 72 1.06 -9.11 13.00
N LEU A 73 1.85 -9.19 11.93
CA LEU A 73 1.54 -8.56 10.63
C LEU A 73 1.07 -9.58 9.58
N ILE A 74 1.20 -10.88 9.87
CA ILE A 74 0.86 -11.96 8.95
C ILE A 74 -0.13 -12.89 9.63
N THR A 75 -1.26 -13.09 8.97
CA THR A 75 -2.26 -14.09 9.37
C THR A 75 -2.04 -15.39 8.59
N PRO A 76 -2.54 -16.55 9.07
CA PRO A 76 -2.51 -17.79 8.32
C PRO A 76 -3.18 -17.72 6.95
N ASP A 77 -4.09 -16.79 6.75
CA ASP A 77 -4.72 -16.56 5.44
C ASP A 77 -3.78 -15.84 4.47
N THR A 78 -2.86 -15.01 4.97
CA THR A 78 -1.85 -14.33 4.14
C THR A 78 -0.89 -15.33 3.48
N THR A 79 -0.51 -16.41 4.18
CA THR A 79 0.42 -17.40 3.62
C THR A 79 -0.18 -18.21 2.47
N LYS A 80 -1.50 -18.34 2.45
CA LYS A 80 -2.28 -19.03 1.40
C LYS A 80 -2.68 -18.13 0.24
N GLN A 81 -2.48 -16.82 0.38
CA GLN A 81 -2.81 -15.89 -0.70
C GLN A 81 -1.95 -16.19 -1.91
N LYS A 82 -2.61 -16.44 -3.04
CA LYS A 82 -1.94 -16.75 -4.30
C LYS A 82 -1.38 -15.48 -4.93
N ALA A 83 -0.16 -15.56 -5.42
CA ALA A 83 0.45 -14.52 -6.22
C ALA A 83 -0.23 -14.43 -7.59
N SER A 84 -0.26 -13.24 -8.17
CA SER A 84 -0.62 -13.07 -9.58
C SER A 84 0.63 -13.09 -10.45
N LEU A 85 0.46 -13.53 -11.70
CA LEU A 85 1.49 -13.42 -12.73
C LEU A 85 1.31 -12.09 -13.47
N ILE A 86 2.42 -11.50 -13.85
CA ILE A 86 2.48 -10.28 -14.65
C ILE A 86 3.42 -10.54 -15.83
N LYS A 87 3.01 -10.15 -17.01
CA LYS A 87 3.90 -10.19 -18.20
C LYS A 87 5.01 -9.16 -18.03
N VAL A 88 6.23 -9.52 -18.42
CA VAL A 88 7.37 -8.61 -18.33
C VAL A 88 7.17 -7.35 -19.20
N SER A 89 6.44 -7.46 -20.30
CA SER A 89 6.08 -6.30 -21.15
C SER A 89 5.18 -5.30 -20.39
N ASP A 90 4.12 -5.77 -19.71
CA ASP A 90 3.22 -4.93 -18.91
C ASP A 90 3.99 -4.29 -17.75
N PHE A 91 4.81 -5.09 -17.06
CA PHE A 91 5.63 -4.62 -15.95
C PHE A 91 6.59 -3.52 -16.36
N ASN A 92 7.29 -3.70 -17.50
CA ASN A 92 8.21 -2.71 -18.04
C ASN A 92 7.51 -1.44 -18.54
N ALA A 93 6.32 -1.55 -19.13
CA ALA A 93 5.53 -0.36 -19.51
C ALA A 93 5.16 0.49 -18.29
N ALA A 94 4.77 -0.14 -17.17
CA ALA A 94 4.50 0.56 -15.94
C ALA A 94 5.77 1.17 -15.31
N ARG A 95 6.89 0.48 -15.36
CA ARG A 95 8.20 1.01 -14.91
C ARG A 95 8.62 2.23 -15.71
N GLU A 96 8.47 2.19 -17.02
CA GLU A 96 8.77 3.33 -17.91
C GLU A 96 7.90 4.54 -17.60
N LEU A 97 6.59 4.32 -17.36
CA LEU A 97 5.68 5.39 -16.92
C LEU A 97 6.15 6.04 -15.62
N CYS A 98 6.77 5.26 -14.73
CA CYS A 98 7.35 5.72 -13.47
C CYS A 98 8.73 6.36 -13.62
N GLY A 99 9.35 6.29 -14.80
CA GLY A 99 10.73 6.74 -15.02
C GLY A 99 11.77 5.78 -14.43
N LEU A 100 11.43 4.51 -14.25
CA LEU A 100 12.32 3.46 -13.78
C LEU A 100 12.93 2.69 -14.96
N GLU A 101 14.13 2.13 -14.75
CA GLU A 101 14.77 1.28 -15.76
C GLU A 101 13.99 -0.02 -15.97
N GLN A 102 13.97 -0.50 -17.19
CA GLN A 102 13.33 -1.77 -17.54
C GLN A 102 14.10 -2.95 -16.93
N VAL A 103 13.38 -3.99 -16.56
CA VAL A 103 13.96 -5.26 -16.09
C VAL A 103 13.97 -6.28 -17.22
N THR A 104 14.90 -7.22 -17.15
CA THR A 104 14.98 -8.33 -18.10
C THR A 104 14.62 -9.63 -17.40
N VAL A 105 13.66 -10.36 -17.95
CA VAL A 105 13.30 -11.71 -17.54
C VAL A 105 13.52 -12.62 -18.76
N ASN A 106 14.51 -13.52 -18.68
CA ASN A 106 14.84 -14.40 -19.79
C ASN A 106 13.89 -15.60 -19.84
N ASP A 107 13.90 -16.31 -20.96
CA ASP A 107 13.16 -17.56 -21.10
C ASP A 107 13.60 -18.57 -20.03
N GLY A 108 12.61 -19.19 -19.37
CA GLY A 108 12.85 -20.12 -18.27
C GLY A 108 13.17 -19.45 -16.92
N GLU A 109 13.13 -18.13 -16.82
CA GLU A 109 13.29 -17.39 -15.58
C GLU A 109 11.99 -16.69 -15.17
N CYS A 110 11.90 -16.31 -13.90
CA CYS A 110 10.89 -15.39 -13.37
C CYS A 110 11.52 -14.44 -12.35
N LEU A 111 10.91 -13.26 -12.18
CA LEU A 111 11.33 -12.25 -11.22
C LEU A 111 10.25 -12.10 -10.15
N LEU A 112 10.60 -12.25 -8.88
CA LEU A 112 9.70 -11.97 -7.79
C LEU A 112 9.61 -10.45 -7.58
N TRP A 113 8.42 -9.95 -7.47
CA TRP A 113 8.16 -8.53 -7.20
C TRP A 113 7.27 -8.33 -5.98
N SER A 114 7.65 -7.38 -5.14
CA SER A 114 6.81 -6.89 -4.04
C SER A 114 7.19 -5.47 -3.66
N ASP A 115 6.24 -4.57 -3.67
CA ASP A 115 6.35 -3.22 -3.11
C ASP A 115 5.99 -3.19 -1.61
N TYR A 116 5.59 -4.32 -1.03
CA TYR A 116 5.26 -4.46 0.38
C TYR A 116 6.50 -4.75 1.22
N ALA A 117 7.02 -3.71 1.89
CA ALA A 117 8.28 -3.76 2.64
C ALA A 117 8.38 -4.94 3.64
N THR A 118 7.24 -5.40 4.18
CA THR A 118 7.19 -6.49 5.14
C THR A 118 7.57 -7.84 4.52
N SER A 119 7.20 -8.11 3.27
CA SER A 119 7.50 -9.38 2.59
C SER A 119 8.86 -9.40 1.89
N GLN A 120 9.45 -8.24 1.62
CA GLN A 120 10.70 -8.13 0.87
C GLN A 120 11.88 -8.91 1.48
N PRO A 121 12.16 -8.91 2.79
CA PRO A 121 13.27 -9.69 3.37
C PRO A 121 13.12 -11.19 3.13
N TYR A 122 11.89 -11.71 3.26
CA TYR A 122 11.59 -13.11 2.99
C TYR A 122 11.80 -13.44 1.51
N LEU A 123 11.20 -12.65 0.61
CA LEU A 123 11.31 -12.87 -0.83
C LEU A 123 12.75 -12.76 -1.33
N THR A 124 13.56 -11.86 -0.76
CA THR A 124 14.99 -11.76 -1.03
C THR A 124 15.72 -13.06 -0.65
N SER A 125 15.38 -13.63 0.50
CA SER A 125 15.95 -14.89 0.95
C SER A 125 15.54 -16.08 0.06
N VAL A 126 14.29 -16.09 -0.41
CA VAL A 126 13.77 -17.05 -1.39
C VAL A 126 14.50 -16.92 -2.72
N ALA A 127 14.60 -15.70 -3.26
CA ALA A 127 15.25 -15.41 -4.54
C ALA A 127 16.74 -15.79 -4.53
N ALA A 128 17.44 -15.62 -3.39
CA ALA A 128 18.83 -16.02 -3.25
C ALA A 128 19.05 -17.52 -3.45
N GLN A 129 18.06 -18.36 -3.15
CA GLN A 129 18.11 -19.81 -3.40
C GLN A 129 17.77 -20.18 -4.84
N GLN A 130 17.21 -19.25 -5.62
CA GLN A 130 16.79 -19.45 -7.01
C GLN A 130 15.91 -20.71 -7.21
N PRO A 131 14.79 -20.87 -6.48
CA PRO A 131 13.93 -22.03 -6.61
C PRO A 131 13.34 -22.11 -8.02
N ALA A 132 13.05 -23.34 -8.46
CA ALA A 132 12.25 -23.58 -9.67
C ALA A 132 10.76 -23.53 -9.27
N ILE A 133 10.05 -22.53 -9.79
CA ILE A 133 8.64 -22.29 -9.51
C ILE A 133 7.81 -22.84 -10.66
N SER A 134 6.84 -23.70 -10.35
CA SER A 134 5.93 -24.27 -11.35
C SER A 134 4.82 -23.29 -11.67
N ILE A 135 4.67 -22.93 -12.94
CA ILE A 135 3.61 -22.05 -13.46
C ILE A 135 2.93 -22.79 -14.62
N GLY A 136 1.75 -23.32 -14.39
CA GLY A 136 1.12 -24.24 -15.33
C GLY A 136 2.03 -25.44 -15.58
N ASP A 137 2.31 -25.70 -16.87
CA ASP A 137 3.19 -26.80 -17.31
C ASP A 137 4.68 -26.41 -17.35
N MET A 138 5.03 -25.17 -17.05
CA MET A 138 6.39 -24.65 -17.11
C MET A 138 7.04 -24.61 -15.73
N GLN A 139 8.35 -24.78 -15.73
CA GLN A 139 9.20 -24.57 -14.57
C GLN A 139 10.09 -23.36 -14.82
N LEU A 140 9.87 -22.28 -14.07
CA LEU A 140 10.64 -21.06 -14.17
C LEU A 140 11.57 -20.92 -12.98
N LYS A 141 12.83 -20.61 -13.22
CA LYS A 141 13.81 -20.38 -12.18
C LYS A 141 13.72 -18.95 -11.66
N ALA A 142 13.55 -18.77 -10.37
CA ALA A 142 13.54 -17.43 -9.79
C ALA A 142 14.91 -16.75 -9.98
N GLN A 143 14.89 -15.49 -10.41
CA GLN A 143 16.09 -14.64 -10.42
C GLN A 143 16.61 -14.43 -9.00
N ARG A 144 17.89 -14.13 -8.86
CA ARG A 144 18.56 -13.98 -7.55
C ARG A 144 18.14 -12.71 -6.81
N GLU A 145 17.71 -11.72 -7.54
CA GLU A 145 17.25 -10.42 -7.02
C GLU A 145 15.73 -10.32 -7.17
N ILE A 146 15.10 -9.52 -6.33
CA ILE A 146 13.68 -9.19 -6.41
C ILE A 146 13.52 -7.76 -6.89
N ALA A 147 12.39 -7.46 -7.54
CA ALA A 147 11.98 -6.08 -7.76
C ALA A 147 11.21 -5.58 -6.53
N THR A 148 11.49 -4.34 -6.11
CA THR A 148 10.89 -3.73 -4.91
C THR A 148 10.27 -2.37 -5.19
N ASP A 149 10.39 -1.88 -6.43
CA ASP A 149 9.89 -0.57 -6.82
C ASP A 149 8.35 -0.54 -6.79
N THR A 150 7.81 0.57 -6.31
CA THR A 150 6.38 0.84 -6.41
C THR A 150 6.08 1.37 -7.80
N ILE A 151 5.32 0.62 -8.58
CA ILE A 151 4.92 0.95 -9.94
C ILE A 151 3.43 1.22 -10.07
N GLU A 152 2.65 1.00 -9.01
CA GLU A 152 1.22 1.26 -8.93
C GLU A 152 0.94 2.41 -7.96
N CYS A 153 0.00 3.28 -8.30
CA CYS A 153 -0.51 4.30 -7.39
C CYS A 153 -1.63 3.72 -6.52
N THR A 154 -1.28 2.98 -5.49
CA THR A 154 -2.27 2.46 -4.52
C THR A 154 -1.92 2.90 -3.10
N SER A 155 -2.94 3.24 -2.31
CA SER A 155 -2.77 3.53 -0.88
C SER A 155 -2.67 2.28 -0.02
N VAL A 156 -3.05 1.13 -0.58
CA VAL A 156 -3.05 -0.16 0.11
C VAL A 156 -2.56 -1.22 -0.86
N SER A 157 -1.35 -1.72 -0.65
CA SER A 157 -0.93 -2.95 -1.31
C SER A 157 -1.74 -4.10 -0.73
N THR A 158 -2.62 -4.66 -1.53
CA THR A 158 -3.46 -5.82 -1.14
C THR A 158 -2.77 -7.14 -1.44
N ARG A 159 -1.61 -7.09 -2.11
CA ARG A 159 -0.88 -8.26 -2.58
C ARG A 159 0.48 -8.34 -1.92
N ALA A 160 0.73 -9.48 -1.29
CA ALA A 160 1.98 -9.68 -0.58
C ALA A 160 3.18 -9.85 -1.54
N PHE A 161 2.97 -10.43 -2.72
CA PHE A 161 3.96 -10.51 -3.80
C PHE A 161 3.31 -10.91 -5.13
N GLN A 162 4.02 -10.67 -6.24
CA GLN A 162 3.68 -11.08 -7.59
C GLN A 162 4.89 -11.71 -8.27
N ILE A 163 4.65 -12.35 -9.41
CA ILE A 163 5.68 -13.01 -10.20
C ILE A 163 5.66 -12.44 -11.61
N VAL A 164 6.74 -11.78 -11.98
CA VAL A 164 6.94 -11.27 -13.35
C VAL A 164 7.55 -12.39 -14.19
N VAL A 165 6.93 -12.69 -15.32
CA VAL A 165 7.26 -13.81 -16.18
C VAL A 165 7.40 -13.36 -17.63
N PRO A 166 8.10 -14.13 -18.48
CA PRO A 166 8.08 -13.93 -19.93
C PRO A 166 6.66 -13.91 -20.47
N ASP A 167 6.39 -13.13 -21.51
CA ASP A 167 5.04 -12.93 -22.04
C ASP A 167 4.36 -14.21 -22.53
N ASP A 168 5.13 -15.14 -23.07
CA ASP A 168 4.69 -16.43 -23.54
C ASP A 168 4.41 -17.45 -22.41
N ALA A 169 4.91 -17.19 -21.21
CA ALA A 169 4.64 -18.02 -20.04
C ALA A 169 3.21 -17.89 -19.52
N VAL A 170 2.48 -16.87 -19.96
CA VAL A 170 1.12 -16.63 -19.52
C VAL A 170 0.13 -17.04 -20.61
N THR A 171 -0.69 -18.02 -20.28
CA THR A 171 -1.82 -18.46 -21.10
C THR A 171 -3.13 -18.22 -20.36
N GLY A 172 -4.12 -17.65 -21.04
CA GLY A 172 -5.45 -17.43 -20.45
C GLY A 172 -5.83 -15.96 -20.31
N LYS A 173 -6.89 -15.74 -19.54
CA LYS A 173 -7.47 -14.40 -19.33
C LYS A 173 -6.96 -13.79 -18.04
N PRO A 174 -6.69 -12.49 -18.00
CA PRO A 174 -6.39 -11.80 -16.76
C PRO A 174 -7.64 -11.79 -15.85
N THR A 175 -7.42 -11.82 -14.55
CA THR A 175 -8.47 -11.69 -13.54
C THR A 175 -8.69 -10.26 -13.11
N MET A 176 -7.70 -9.40 -13.33
CA MET A 176 -7.72 -7.99 -12.96
C MET A 176 -6.73 -7.22 -13.84
N ALA A 177 -7.02 -5.95 -14.05
CA ALA A 177 -6.07 -5.01 -14.65
C ALA A 177 -5.93 -3.76 -13.78
N VAL A 178 -4.73 -3.22 -13.76
CA VAL A 178 -4.41 -1.90 -13.20
C VAL A 178 -4.01 -1.01 -14.35
N PHE A 179 -4.63 0.14 -14.45
CA PHE A 179 -4.33 1.15 -15.46
C PHE A 179 -3.76 2.39 -14.78
N ASP A 180 -2.53 2.74 -15.14
CA ASP A 180 -1.87 3.95 -14.69
C ASP A 180 -1.76 4.94 -15.85
N ALA A 181 -2.03 6.22 -15.59
CA ALA A 181 -1.92 7.26 -16.58
C ALA A 181 -1.21 8.49 -16.01
N ARG A 182 -0.41 9.14 -16.88
CA ARG A 182 0.10 10.48 -16.65
C ARG A 182 -0.86 11.45 -17.27
N ILE A 183 -1.42 12.33 -16.44
CA ILE A 183 -2.43 13.30 -16.86
C ILE A 183 -1.76 14.65 -17.04
N ALA A 184 -2.15 15.39 -18.08
CA ALA A 184 -1.69 16.75 -18.31
C ALA A 184 -1.99 17.65 -17.11
N ASP A 185 -1.06 18.51 -16.74
CA ASP A 185 -1.13 19.28 -15.50
C ASP A 185 -2.38 20.16 -15.38
N ASP A 186 -2.87 20.67 -16.49
CA ASP A 186 -4.06 21.51 -16.59
C ASP A 186 -5.39 20.72 -16.71
N MET A 187 -5.33 19.40 -16.85
CA MET A 187 -6.49 18.53 -17.05
C MET A 187 -6.75 17.57 -15.88
N GLN A 188 -6.05 17.76 -14.76
CA GLN A 188 -6.11 16.83 -13.63
C GLN A 188 -7.50 16.81 -12.96
N GLU A 189 -8.17 17.96 -12.83
CA GLU A 189 -9.50 18.07 -12.21
C GLU A 189 -10.57 17.47 -13.11
N GLU A 190 -10.49 17.71 -14.41
CA GLU A 190 -11.41 17.17 -15.42
C GLU A 190 -11.31 15.64 -15.48
N PHE A 191 -10.07 15.11 -15.51
CA PHE A 191 -9.83 13.68 -15.51
C PHE A 191 -10.31 13.02 -14.21
N ALA A 192 -10.04 13.64 -13.06
CA ALA A 192 -10.50 13.15 -11.77
C ALA A 192 -12.04 13.11 -11.70
N SER A 193 -12.70 14.16 -12.18
CA SER A 193 -14.16 14.24 -12.24
C SER A 193 -14.75 13.18 -13.15
N PHE A 194 -14.13 12.94 -14.30
CA PHE A 194 -14.51 11.89 -15.24
C PHE A 194 -14.40 10.49 -14.60
N CYS A 195 -13.27 10.16 -13.99
CA CYS A 195 -13.05 8.88 -13.34
C CYS A 195 -13.98 8.67 -12.13
N GLN A 196 -14.23 9.72 -11.35
CA GLN A 196 -15.18 9.65 -10.23
C GLN A 196 -16.61 9.37 -10.73
N ALA A 197 -17.05 10.04 -11.79
CA ALA A 197 -18.35 9.80 -12.39
C ALA A 197 -18.50 8.36 -12.89
N LEU A 198 -17.43 7.76 -13.44
CA LEU A 198 -17.41 6.35 -13.83
C LEU A 198 -17.55 5.41 -12.63
N CYS A 199 -16.80 5.67 -11.56
CA CYS A 199 -16.87 4.89 -10.32
C CYS A 199 -18.27 4.99 -9.67
N ASP A 200 -18.84 6.18 -9.60
CA ASP A 200 -20.16 6.41 -9.01
C ASP A 200 -21.25 5.68 -9.78
N ARG A 201 -21.17 5.70 -11.10
CA ARG A 201 -22.11 4.95 -11.94
C ARG A 201 -21.94 3.45 -11.80
N ASN A 202 -20.73 2.94 -11.76
CA ASN A 202 -20.45 1.53 -11.55
C ASN A 202 -21.02 1.02 -10.22
N ASN A 203 -21.00 1.84 -9.18
CA ASN A 203 -21.58 1.51 -7.88
C ASN A 203 -23.12 1.55 -7.88
N ALA A 204 -23.74 2.26 -8.82
CA ALA A 204 -25.20 2.43 -8.91
C ALA A 204 -25.87 1.43 -9.87
N GLU A 205 -25.16 0.91 -10.85
CA GLU A 205 -25.70 0.06 -11.93
C GLU A 205 -24.83 -1.20 -12.10
N GLU A 206 -25.42 -2.39 -11.92
CA GLU A 206 -24.72 -3.69 -11.99
C GLU A 206 -24.06 -4.02 -13.36
N ASP A 207 -24.48 -3.36 -14.45
CA ASP A 207 -24.03 -3.62 -15.83
C ASP A 207 -23.13 -2.51 -16.40
N SER A 208 -22.57 -1.64 -15.57
CA SER A 208 -21.72 -0.56 -16.03
C SER A 208 -20.26 -1.00 -16.21
N TRP A 209 -19.45 -0.12 -16.80
CA TRP A 209 -18.02 -0.31 -16.97
C TRP A 209 -17.34 -0.83 -15.69
N PRO A 210 -16.47 -1.84 -15.77
CA PRO A 210 -15.89 -2.52 -14.61
C PRO A 210 -14.76 -1.71 -13.96
N MET A 211 -15.00 -0.44 -13.66
CA MET A 211 -14.07 0.41 -12.92
C MET A 211 -14.46 0.43 -11.45
N TYR A 212 -13.72 -0.26 -10.60
CA TYR A 212 -14.06 -0.38 -9.19
C TYR A 212 -13.44 0.71 -8.32
N MET A 213 -12.32 1.26 -8.73
CA MET A 213 -11.60 2.22 -7.89
C MET A 213 -10.78 3.18 -8.75
N TYR A 214 -10.89 4.46 -8.43
CA TYR A 214 -10.03 5.52 -8.93
C TYR A 214 -9.22 6.10 -7.78
N GLN A 215 -7.92 6.27 -7.99
CA GLN A 215 -7.03 6.96 -7.06
C GLN A 215 -6.09 7.88 -7.84
N ASN A 216 -5.80 9.04 -7.28
CA ASN A 216 -4.76 9.93 -7.76
C ASN A 216 -3.77 10.25 -6.64
N VAL A 217 -2.59 10.73 -7.00
CA VAL A 217 -1.52 11.04 -6.04
C VAL A 217 -1.98 12.08 -5.02
N ALA A 218 -2.75 13.09 -5.45
CA ALA A 218 -3.28 14.13 -4.55
C ALA A 218 -4.25 13.53 -3.51
N GLY A 219 -5.14 12.63 -3.93
CA GLY A 219 -6.07 11.93 -3.03
C GLY A 219 -5.36 11.02 -2.04
N VAL A 220 -4.36 10.26 -2.50
CA VAL A 220 -3.53 9.40 -1.64
C VAL A 220 -2.76 10.24 -0.62
N GLN A 221 -2.17 11.35 -1.04
CA GLN A 221 -1.48 12.28 -0.14
C GLN A 221 -2.44 12.91 0.87
N ALA A 222 -3.62 13.37 0.43
CA ALA A 222 -4.62 13.95 1.33
C ALA A 222 -5.08 12.94 2.39
N ASN A 223 -5.32 11.69 2.01
CA ASN A 223 -5.67 10.64 2.96
C ASN A 223 -4.54 10.35 3.96
N SER A 224 -3.30 10.32 3.50
CA SER A 224 -2.13 10.13 4.36
C SER A 224 -1.96 11.29 5.36
N HIS A 225 -2.14 12.53 4.90
CA HIS A 225 -2.10 13.72 5.78
C HIS A 225 -3.23 13.70 6.81
N ASN A 226 -4.45 13.33 6.42
CA ASN A 226 -5.59 13.23 7.33
C ASN A 226 -5.35 12.19 8.43
N LEU A 227 -4.81 11.02 8.09
CA LEU A 227 -4.47 9.97 9.05
C LEU A 227 -3.37 10.44 10.01
N THR A 228 -2.32 11.08 9.49
CA THR A 228 -1.23 11.64 10.29
C THR A 228 -1.72 12.72 11.24
N ALA A 229 -2.61 13.62 10.78
CA ALA A 229 -3.21 14.65 11.61
C ALA A 229 -4.06 14.04 12.75
N LEU A 230 -4.84 13.00 12.47
CA LEU A 230 -5.66 12.30 13.46
C LEU A 230 -4.80 11.63 14.53
N VAL A 231 -3.73 10.93 14.15
CA VAL A 231 -2.79 10.29 15.08
C VAL A 231 -2.07 11.34 15.93
N SER A 232 -1.65 12.44 15.32
CA SER A 232 -0.98 13.55 16.01
C SER A 232 -1.91 14.21 17.04
N TYR A 233 -3.18 14.43 16.67
CA TYR A 233 -4.18 14.96 17.60
C TYR A 233 -4.42 14.01 18.79
N LEU A 234 -4.51 12.71 18.52
CA LEU A 234 -4.68 11.69 19.58
C LEU A 234 -3.49 11.68 20.55
N ALA A 235 -2.25 11.73 20.00
CA ALA A 235 -1.03 11.79 20.79
C ALA A 235 -0.97 13.05 21.67
N MET A 236 -1.32 14.20 21.11
CA MET A 236 -1.38 15.48 21.86
C MET A 236 -2.41 15.40 22.99
N TYR A 237 -3.58 14.83 22.73
CA TYR A 237 -4.65 14.66 23.73
C TYR A 237 -4.20 13.77 24.90
N ILE A 238 -3.59 12.62 24.58
CA ILE A 238 -3.04 11.72 25.61
C ILE A 238 -1.93 12.41 26.41
N GLY A 239 -1.03 13.14 25.73
CA GLY A 239 0.01 13.92 26.40
C GLY A 239 -0.56 14.94 27.38
N PHE A 240 -1.60 15.67 26.99
CA PHE A 240 -2.28 16.64 27.85
C PHE A 240 -2.90 15.98 29.10
N ILE A 241 -3.58 14.83 28.94
CA ILE A 241 -4.12 14.07 30.06
C ILE A 241 -3.01 13.65 31.04
N MET A 242 -1.88 13.18 30.52
CA MET A 242 -0.74 12.78 31.35
C MET A 242 -0.17 13.96 32.16
N VAL A 243 -0.05 15.15 31.54
CA VAL A 243 0.40 16.35 32.23
C VAL A 243 -0.56 16.74 33.38
N VAL A 244 -1.87 16.72 33.11
CA VAL A 244 -2.89 17.00 34.15
C VAL A 244 -2.83 15.99 35.28
N ALA A 245 -2.68 14.69 34.97
CA ALA A 245 -2.54 13.64 35.98
C ALA A 245 -1.29 13.83 36.84
N CYS A 246 -0.14 14.12 36.22
CA CYS A 246 1.10 14.41 36.95
C CYS A 246 0.96 15.65 37.85
N ALA A 247 0.34 16.72 37.36
CA ALA A 247 0.09 17.92 38.16
C ALA A 247 -0.81 17.62 39.38
N ALA A 248 -1.86 16.82 39.20
CA ALA A 248 -2.73 16.40 40.29
C ALA A 248 -1.99 15.57 41.36
N ILE A 249 -1.15 14.61 40.91
CA ILE A 249 -0.35 13.80 41.83
C ILE A 249 0.64 14.68 42.64
N LEU A 250 1.33 15.60 41.95
CA LEU A 250 2.24 16.53 42.62
C LEU A 250 1.51 17.42 43.63
N ALA A 251 0.31 17.93 43.29
CA ALA A 251 -0.48 18.71 44.19
C ALA A 251 -0.89 17.94 45.46
N ILE A 252 -1.27 16.66 45.29
CA ILE A 252 -1.63 15.78 46.43
C ILE A 252 -0.39 15.52 47.30
N GLN A 253 0.76 15.25 46.71
CA GLN A 253 2.03 15.03 47.44
C GLN A 253 2.42 16.27 48.23
N GLN A 254 2.39 17.47 47.60
CA GLN A 254 2.68 18.74 48.30
C GLN A 254 1.71 19.05 49.44
N LEU A 255 0.42 18.72 49.26
CA LEU A 255 -0.58 18.89 50.31
C LEU A 255 -0.32 17.94 51.49
N SER A 256 0.03 16.68 51.22
CA SER A 256 0.41 15.70 52.22
C SER A 256 1.66 16.14 53.01
N ASP A 257 2.70 16.57 52.31
CA ASP A 257 3.94 17.05 52.89
C ASP A 257 3.71 18.31 53.76
N ALA A 258 2.86 19.22 53.27
CA ALA A 258 2.51 20.42 54.01
C ALA A 258 1.74 20.11 55.30
N SER A 259 0.81 19.13 55.25
CA SER A 259 0.08 18.62 56.41
C SER A 259 0.97 18.00 57.46
N ASP A 260 1.92 17.15 57.04
CA ASP A 260 2.88 16.50 57.93
C ASP A 260 3.86 17.49 58.55
N ASN A 261 4.30 18.48 57.78
CA ASN A 261 5.15 19.55 58.28
C ASN A 261 4.40 20.48 59.28
N ALA A 262 3.15 20.83 59.01
CA ALA A 262 2.32 21.59 59.93
C ALA A 262 2.26 20.94 61.32
N ARG A 263 2.05 19.59 61.38
CA ARG A 263 2.05 18.86 62.63
C ARG A 263 3.38 18.87 63.33
N ARG A 264 4.50 18.83 62.60
CA ARG A 264 5.88 18.91 63.14
C ARG A 264 6.12 20.31 63.71
N TYR A 265 5.71 21.38 63.07
CA TYR A 265 5.82 22.77 63.53
C TYR A 265 5.01 23.01 64.81
N GLU A 266 3.81 22.43 64.91
CA GLU A 266 2.98 22.50 66.11
C GLU A 266 3.69 21.83 67.33
N LEU A 267 4.34 20.69 67.11
CA LEU A 267 5.16 20.04 68.13
C LEU A 267 6.35 20.90 68.57
N ILE A 268 7.05 21.52 67.64
CA ILE A 268 8.18 22.40 67.94
C ILE A 268 7.73 23.64 68.68
N ALA A 269 6.57 24.20 68.35
CA ALA A 269 5.99 25.32 69.06
C ALA A 269 5.64 24.95 70.51
N LYS A 270 5.09 23.74 70.76
CA LYS A 270 4.78 23.22 72.10
C LYS A 270 6.05 22.95 72.94
N LEU A 271 7.19 22.75 72.27
CA LEU A 271 8.51 22.60 72.97
C LEU A 271 9.18 23.92 73.26
N GLY A 272 8.52 25.06 73.01
CA GLY A 272 8.98 26.39 73.37
C GLY A 272 9.88 27.11 72.35
N ALA A 273 9.91 26.66 71.07
CA ALA A 273 10.62 27.36 70.04
C ALA A 273 9.97 28.73 69.75
N PRO A 274 10.73 29.81 69.58
CA PRO A 274 10.17 31.11 69.30
C PRO A 274 9.58 31.14 67.90
N GLN A 275 8.43 31.81 67.75
CA GLN A 275 7.69 31.91 66.48
C GLN A 275 8.49 32.44 65.27
N ARG A 276 9.64 33.05 65.53
CA ARG A 276 10.57 33.53 64.47
C ARG A 276 11.44 32.44 63.82
N MET A 277 11.45 31.24 64.41
CA MET A 277 12.23 30.09 63.92
C MET A 277 11.29 28.97 63.34
N ILE A 278 10.00 29.12 63.39
CA ILE A 278 8.98 28.29 62.79
C ILE A 278 8.41 29.00 61.56
#